data_27582479608decafb63dd5895dba883e
#
_entry.id   27582479608decafb63dd5895dba883e
#
_cell.length_a   1.000
_cell.length_b   1.000
_cell.length_c   1.000
_cell.angle_alpha   90.00
_cell.angle_beta   90.00
_cell.angle_gamma   90.00
#
_symmetry.space_group_name_H-M   'P 1'
#
loop_
_entity.id
_entity.type
_entity.pdbx_description
1 polymer ?
#
loop_
_entity_poly.entity_id
_entity_poly.type
_entity_poly.pdbx_seq_one_letter_code
_entity_poly.pdbx_strand_id
1 'polypeptide(L)'
;MKDIPLLDPVTELKKLFDAKKFDAAIEFCQKLLEKDPNDPIALQNLSTAYYIVGAYEDSIKCSDKALEKDPNEEHAVKNKMLALEKLELHDQVLECCEILLSKNDKDVDALVTKGIALNKTGNHEDALTLYDLALELDKTNVDALMNMAVTLSYLERYQESIPYYDTVQQIMPDFSRASIEKSKAFKKLGREDDAFLAAQGVRLKDAELLKKDAKENKYSVQHA
;
A
#
# COMPACT_ATOMS: atom_id res chain seq x y z
N MET A 1 24.34 -40.53 -20.16
CA MET A 1 23.44 -39.37 -20.08
C MET A 1 24.24 -38.26 -19.45
N LYS A 2 24.46 -37.14 -20.13
CA LYS A 2 25.20 -36.00 -19.57
C LYS A 2 24.29 -35.39 -18.48
N ASP A 3 24.76 -35.42 -17.24
CA ASP A 3 24.14 -34.67 -16.14
C ASP A 3 24.17 -33.20 -16.56
N ILE A 4 23.02 -32.67 -16.95
CA ILE A 4 22.81 -31.24 -17.08
C ILE A 4 23.01 -30.71 -15.64
N PRO A 5 23.97 -29.80 -15.40
CA PRO A 5 24.14 -29.25 -14.07
C PRO A 5 22.79 -28.68 -13.65
N LEU A 6 22.24 -29.21 -12.56
CA LEU A 6 21.05 -28.63 -11.92
C LEU A 6 21.37 -27.15 -11.70
N LEU A 7 20.73 -26.28 -12.49
CA LEU A 7 20.79 -24.85 -12.21
C LEU A 7 20.39 -24.66 -10.74
N ASP A 8 21.15 -23.81 -10.05
CA ASP A 8 20.83 -23.42 -8.68
C ASP A 8 19.35 -23.00 -8.60
N PRO A 9 18.55 -23.59 -7.70
CA PRO A 9 17.12 -23.34 -7.61
C PRO A 9 16.76 -21.83 -7.55
N VAL A 10 17.59 -21.03 -6.85
CA VAL A 10 17.44 -19.59 -6.75
C VAL A 10 17.55 -18.92 -8.13
N THR A 11 18.56 -19.32 -8.90
CA THR A 11 18.77 -18.77 -10.24
C THR A 11 17.63 -19.13 -11.21
N GLU A 12 17.12 -20.37 -11.12
CA GLU A 12 16.00 -20.78 -11.99
C GLU A 12 14.70 -20.08 -11.60
N LEU A 13 14.38 -20.00 -10.32
CA LEU A 13 13.20 -19.27 -9.82
C LEU A 13 13.26 -17.81 -10.24
N LYS A 14 14.41 -17.14 -10.05
CA LYS A 14 14.59 -15.76 -10.51
C LYS A 14 14.25 -15.59 -11.99
N LYS A 15 14.75 -16.46 -12.86
CA LYS A 15 14.43 -16.41 -14.30
C LYS A 15 12.93 -16.59 -14.58
N LEU A 16 12.27 -17.50 -13.86
CA LEU A 16 10.83 -17.73 -14.02
C LEU A 16 10.02 -16.51 -13.57
N PHE A 17 10.38 -15.88 -12.45
CA PHE A 17 9.74 -14.64 -11.99
C PHE A 17 10.00 -13.47 -12.93
N ASP A 18 11.25 -13.27 -13.39
CA ASP A 18 11.60 -12.21 -14.34
C ASP A 18 10.84 -12.37 -15.67
N ALA A 19 10.63 -13.63 -16.10
CA ALA A 19 9.84 -13.97 -17.29
C ALA A 19 8.33 -13.99 -17.05
N LYS A 20 7.85 -13.69 -15.83
CA LYS A 20 6.44 -13.74 -15.39
C LYS A 20 5.77 -15.11 -15.62
N LYS A 21 6.55 -16.19 -15.56
CA LYS A 21 6.08 -17.58 -15.73
C LYS A 21 5.71 -18.19 -14.38
N PHE A 22 4.68 -17.64 -13.74
CA PHE A 22 4.33 -18.00 -12.36
C PHE A 22 3.84 -19.44 -12.21
N ASP A 23 3.09 -19.97 -13.18
CA ASP A 23 2.67 -21.38 -13.16
C ASP A 23 3.88 -22.34 -13.19
N ALA A 24 4.88 -22.04 -14.02
CA ALA A 24 6.11 -22.81 -14.08
C ALA A 24 6.94 -22.68 -12.79
N ALA A 25 6.91 -21.51 -12.13
CA ALA A 25 7.55 -21.31 -10.84
C ALA A 25 6.84 -22.14 -9.75
N ILE A 26 5.52 -22.22 -9.76
CA ILE A 26 4.71 -23.05 -8.86
C ILE A 26 5.10 -24.52 -9.03
N GLU A 27 5.07 -25.04 -10.26
CA GLU A 27 5.46 -26.43 -10.54
C GLU A 27 6.90 -26.73 -10.10
N PHE A 28 7.80 -25.79 -10.31
CA PHE A 28 9.20 -25.95 -9.93
C PHE A 28 9.36 -26.00 -8.41
N CYS A 29 8.71 -25.11 -7.67
CA CYS A 29 8.71 -25.13 -6.20
C CYS A 29 8.08 -26.42 -5.65
N GLN A 30 6.96 -26.88 -6.23
CA GLN A 30 6.33 -28.14 -5.81
C GLN A 30 7.28 -29.33 -5.97
N LYS A 31 8.05 -29.41 -7.06
CA LYS A 31 9.07 -30.45 -7.26
C LYS A 31 10.22 -30.36 -6.24
N LEU A 32 10.57 -29.17 -5.78
CA LEU A 32 11.55 -29.00 -4.71
C LEU A 32 10.97 -29.52 -3.37
N LEU A 33 9.70 -29.20 -3.10
CA LEU A 33 9.01 -29.65 -1.88
C LEU A 33 8.71 -31.17 -1.83
N GLU A 34 8.67 -31.86 -3.00
CA GLU A 34 8.63 -33.32 -3.06
C GLU A 34 9.92 -33.94 -2.48
N LYS A 35 11.06 -33.23 -2.62
CA LYS A 35 12.37 -33.69 -2.14
C LYS A 35 12.62 -33.27 -0.68
N ASP A 36 12.34 -32.02 -0.38
CA ASP A 36 12.38 -31.45 0.98
C ASP A 36 11.08 -30.67 1.22
N PRO A 37 10.10 -31.27 1.92
CA PRO A 37 8.84 -30.63 2.22
C PRO A 37 8.94 -29.30 3.01
N ASN A 38 10.09 -29.01 3.62
CA ASN A 38 10.34 -27.82 4.41
C ASN A 38 11.44 -26.92 3.83
N ASP A 39 11.74 -27.07 2.53
CA ASP A 39 12.69 -26.20 1.83
C ASP A 39 12.22 -24.74 1.93
N PRO A 40 12.97 -23.85 2.62
CA PRO A 40 12.52 -22.47 2.86
C PRO A 40 12.47 -21.65 1.56
N ILE A 41 13.37 -21.90 0.62
CA ILE A 41 13.41 -21.22 -0.68
C ILE A 41 12.18 -21.59 -1.49
N ALA A 42 11.83 -22.89 -1.51
CA ALA A 42 10.65 -23.35 -2.23
C ALA A 42 9.36 -22.83 -1.60
N LEU A 43 9.21 -22.87 -0.27
CA LEU A 43 8.02 -22.37 0.43
C LEU A 43 7.82 -20.87 0.22
N GLN A 44 8.89 -20.09 0.35
CA GLN A 44 8.85 -18.64 0.15
C GLN A 44 8.43 -18.26 -1.28
N ASN A 45 9.08 -18.86 -2.27
CA ASN A 45 8.78 -18.55 -3.68
C ASN A 45 7.41 -19.08 -4.10
N LEU A 46 7.00 -20.23 -3.60
CA LEU A 46 5.66 -20.79 -3.84
C LEU A 46 4.57 -19.88 -3.26
N SER A 47 4.74 -19.40 -2.04
CA SER A 47 3.84 -18.42 -1.42
C SER A 47 3.73 -17.15 -2.27
N THR A 48 4.87 -16.60 -2.71
CA THR A 48 4.92 -15.41 -3.56
C THR A 48 4.23 -15.67 -4.91
N ALA A 49 4.49 -16.81 -5.56
CA ALA A 49 3.85 -17.15 -6.83
C ALA A 49 2.34 -17.30 -6.69
N TYR A 50 1.86 -17.98 -5.64
CA TYR A 50 0.43 -18.10 -5.36
C TYR A 50 -0.22 -16.74 -5.10
N TYR A 51 0.43 -15.85 -4.35
CA TYR A 51 -0.08 -14.49 -4.16
C TYR A 51 -0.25 -13.75 -5.50
N ILE A 52 0.74 -13.83 -6.38
CA ILE A 52 0.72 -13.13 -7.69
C ILE A 52 -0.39 -13.66 -8.60
N VAL A 53 -0.65 -14.96 -8.60
CA VAL A 53 -1.73 -15.56 -9.41
C VAL A 53 -3.11 -15.46 -8.74
N GLY A 54 -3.19 -14.86 -7.55
CA GLY A 54 -4.45 -14.65 -6.82
C GLY A 54 -4.93 -15.85 -5.99
N ALA A 55 -4.11 -16.89 -5.83
CA ALA A 55 -4.39 -18.04 -4.97
C ALA A 55 -4.00 -17.75 -3.51
N TYR A 56 -4.72 -16.80 -2.88
CA TYR A 56 -4.33 -16.24 -1.59
C TYR A 56 -4.34 -17.26 -0.45
N GLU A 57 -5.31 -18.17 -0.41
CA GLU A 57 -5.39 -19.22 0.60
C GLU A 57 -4.20 -20.18 0.51
N ASP A 58 -3.74 -20.51 -0.70
CA ASP A 58 -2.57 -21.37 -0.89
C ASP A 58 -1.28 -20.64 -0.56
N SER A 59 -1.20 -19.32 -0.83
CA SER A 59 -0.12 -18.46 -0.37
C SER A 59 0.00 -18.48 1.16
N ILE A 60 -1.11 -18.35 1.88
CA ILE A 60 -1.16 -18.41 3.35
C ILE A 60 -0.67 -19.77 3.86
N LYS A 61 -1.17 -20.88 3.29
CA LYS A 61 -0.74 -22.24 3.68
C LYS A 61 0.77 -22.45 3.55
N CYS A 62 1.37 -21.93 2.45
CA CYS A 62 2.82 -22.02 2.26
C CYS A 62 3.58 -21.17 3.27
N SER A 63 3.09 -19.97 3.57
CA SER A 63 3.66 -19.10 4.58
C SER A 63 3.55 -19.72 5.98
N ASP A 64 2.38 -20.26 6.35
CA ASP A 64 2.16 -20.93 7.63
C ASP A 64 3.15 -22.10 7.82
N LYS A 65 3.35 -22.89 6.77
CA LYS A 65 4.31 -23.98 6.81
C LYS A 65 5.75 -23.53 6.99
N ALA A 66 6.14 -22.39 6.42
CA ALA A 66 7.45 -21.79 6.68
C ALA A 66 7.56 -21.30 8.13
N LEU A 67 6.48 -20.71 8.67
CA LEU A 67 6.39 -20.18 10.02
C LEU A 67 6.33 -21.28 11.12
N GLU A 68 5.95 -22.51 10.79
CA GLU A 68 6.08 -23.66 11.72
C GLU A 68 7.54 -23.88 12.17
N LYS A 69 8.50 -23.58 11.29
CA LYS A 69 9.93 -23.74 11.55
C LYS A 69 10.55 -22.50 12.19
N ASP A 70 10.20 -21.34 11.70
CA ASP A 70 10.59 -20.04 12.25
C ASP A 70 9.37 -19.12 12.29
N PRO A 71 8.70 -18.99 13.47
CA PRO A 71 7.49 -18.17 13.61
C PRO A 71 7.70 -16.69 13.29
N ASN A 72 8.94 -16.27 13.18
CA ASN A 72 9.33 -14.90 12.91
C ASN A 72 10.04 -14.73 11.56
N GLU A 73 9.97 -15.70 10.65
CA GLU A 73 10.57 -15.56 9.33
C GLU A 73 9.89 -14.41 8.55
N GLU A 74 10.64 -13.35 8.30
CA GLU A 74 10.10 -12.06 7.85
C GLU A 74 9.39 -12.16 6.51
N HIS A 75 9.94 -12.89 5.53
CA HIS A 75 9.33 -13.04 4.21
C HIS A 75 8.02 -13.84 4.28
N ALA A 76 7.97 -14.88 5.12
CA ALA A 76 6.75 -15.66 5.29
C ALA A 76 5.65 -14.82 5.99
N VAL A 77 6.02 -14.04 7.02
CA VAL A 77 5.07 -13.12 7.67
C VAL A 77 4.57 -12.08 6.67
N LYS A 78 5.44 -11.46 5.86
CA LYS A 78 5.07 -10.46 4.85
C LYS A 78 4.16 -11.08 3.77
N ASN A 79 4.50 -12.25 3.24
CA ASN A 79 3.68 -12.92 2.23
C ASN A 79 2.29 -13.28 2.79
N LYS A 80 2.25 -13.81 4.02
CA LYS A 80 1.00 -14.11 4.72
C LYS A 80 0.15 -12.85 4.90
N MET A 81 0.75 -11.77 5.39
CA MET A 81 0.10 -10.47 5.61
C MET A 81 -0.55 -9.95 4.32
N LEU A 82 0.21 -9.95 3.20
CA LEU A 82 -0.30 -9.48 1.91
C LEU A 82 -1.47 -10.33 1.40
N ALA A 83 -1.41 -11.65 1.57
CA ALA A 83 -2.50 -12.54 1.17
C ALA A 83 -3.75 -12.37 2.05
N LEU A 84 -3.56 -12.21 3.37
CA LEU A 84 -4.64 -11.92 4.34
C LEU A 84 -5.32 -10.58 4.04
N GLU A 85 -4.55 -9.56 3.64
CA GLU A 85 -5.08 -8.25 3.22
C GLU A 85 -6.02 -8.40 2.02
N LYS A 86 -5.64 -9.21 1.01
CA LYS A 86 -6.51 -9.48 -0.15
C LYS A 86 -7.80 -10.21 0.20
N LEU A 87 -7.78 -11.01 1.26
CA LEU A 87 -8.96 -11.72 1.78
C LEU A 87 -9.73 -10.90 2.82
N GLU A 88 -9.30 -9.65 3.10
CA GLU A 88 -9.91 -8.74 4.10
C GLU A 88 -9.95 -9.33 5.53
N LEU A 89 -9.00 -10.22 5.86
CA LEU A 89 -8.88 -10.85 7.17
C LEU A 89 -8.08 -9.95 8.13
N HIS A 90 -8.66 -8.79 8.45
CA HIS A 90 -7.98 -7.68 9.11
C HIS A 90 -7.37 -8.03 10.47
N ASP A 91 -8.04 -8.85 11.30
CA ASP A 91 -7.49 -9.25 12.60
C ASP A 91 -6.18 -10.03 12.45
N GLN A 92 -6.11 -10.94 11.47
CA GLN A 92 -4.88 -11.69 11.20
C GLN A 92 -3.79 -10.82 10.55
N VAL A 93 -4.16 -9.80 9.77
CA VAL A 93 -3.22 -8.78 9.28
C VAL A 93 -2.58 -8.05 10.45
N LEU A 94 -3.36 -7.66 11.46
CA LEU A 94 -2.84 -7.00 12.67
C LEU A 94 -1.81 -7.88 13.40
N GLU A 95 -2.06 -9.18 13.56
CA GLU A 95 -1.10 -10.12 14.14
C GLU A 95 0.23 -10.17 13.37
N CYS A 96 0.17 -10.23 12.03
CA CYS A 96 1.37 -10.20 11.18
C CYS A 96 2.13 -8.88 11.35
N CYS A 97 1.45 -7.75 11.37
CA CYS A 97 2.06 -6.44 11.58
C CYS A 97 2.77 -6.35 12.94
N GLU A 98 2.19 -6.93 14.01
CA GLU A 98 2.80 -6.97 15.34
C GLU A 98 4.10 -7.74 15.33
N ILE A 99 4.16 -8.88 14.64
CA ILE A 99 5.40 -9.66 14.50
C ILE A 99 6.47 -8.82 13.78
N LEU A 100 6.13 -8.17 12.66
CA LEU A 100 7.06 -7.35 11.89
C LEU A 100 7.56 -6.15 12.71
N LEU A 101 6.65 -5.41 13.36
CA LEU A 101 6.98 -4.24 14.17
C LEU A 101 7.73 -4.59 15.45
N SER A 102 7.59 -5.81 16.00
CA SER A 102 8.40 -6.28 17.14
C SER A 102 9.88 -6.43 16.77
N LYS A 103 10.19 -6.69 15.50
CA LYS A 103 11.55 -6.80 14.96
C LYS A 103 12.12 -5.46 14.52
N ASN A 104 11.29 -4.68 13.85
CA ASN A 104 11.63 -3.35 13.33
C ASN A 104 10.43 -2.42 13.53
N ASP A 105 10.45 -1.65 14.61
CA ASP A 105 9.42 -0.67 14.96
C ASP A 105 9.31 0.50 13.96
N LYS A 106 10.27 0.59 13.03
CA LYS A 106 10.35 1.58 11.93
C LYS A 106 10.05 0.98 10.55
N ASP A 107 9.50 -0.21 10.46
CA ASP A 107 9.04 -0.77 9.19
C ASP A 107 7.81 0.01 8.71
N VAL A 108 8.06 0.94 7.78
CA VAL A 108 7.03 1.85 7.25
C VAL A 108 5.88 1.08 6.60
N ASP A 109 6.17 0.00 5.88
CA ASP A 109 5.14 -0.82 5.23
C ASP A 109 4.25 -1.51 6.26
N ALA A 110 4.84 -2.04 7.33
CA ALA A 110 4.11 -2.66 8.42
C ALA A 110 3.25 -1.64 9.20
N LEU A 111 3.78 -0.42 9.45
CA LEU A 111 3.02 0.68 10.07
C LEU A 111 1.80 1.06 9.23
N VAL A 112 1.99 1.28 7.94
CA VAL A 112 0.91 1.65 7.01
C VAL A 112 -0.13 0.54 6.92
N THR A 113 0.30 -0.72 6.76
CA THR A 113 -0.61 -1.87 6.68
C THR A 113 -1.40 -2.06 7.97
N LYS A 114 -0.77 -1.91 9.14
CA LYS A 114 -1.45 -1.93 10.43
C LYS A 114 -2.49 -0.82 10.53
N GLY A 115 -2.15 0.40 10.10
CA GLY A 115 -3.08 1.52 10.05
C GLY A 115 -4.27 1.25 9.14
N ILE A 116 -4.05 0.64 7.96
CA ILE A 116 -5.14 0.25 7.06
C ILE A 116 -6.07 -0.76 7.72
N ALA A 117 -5.52 -1.81 8.35
CA ALA A 117 -6.31 -2.83 9.03
C ALA A 117 -7.11 -2.25 10.20
N LEU A 118 -6.51 -1.37 11.03
CA LEU A 118 -7.22 -0.66 12.10
C LEU A 118 -8.34 0.24 11.56
N ASN A 119 -8.08 0.95 10.48
CA ASN A 119 -9.11 1.78 9.85
C ASN A 119 -10.30 0.95 9.36
N LYS A 120 -10.05 -0.23 8.80
CA LYS A 120 -11.08 -1.17 8.33
C LYS A 120 -11.89 -1.78 9.49
N THR A 121 -11.29 -1.94 10.65
CA THR A 121 -11.97 -2.43 11.88
C THR A 121 -12.61 -1.31 12.70
N GLY A 122 -12.59 -0.06 12.22
CA GLY A 122 -13.24 1.09 12.86
C GLY A 122 -12.37 1.86 13.87
N ASN A 123 -11.10 1.46 14.05
CA ASN A 123 -10.16 2.11 14.97
C ASN A 123 -9.43 3.26 14.24
N HIS A 124 -10.19 4.28 13.84
CA HIS A 124 -9.72 5.34 12.95
C HIS A 124 -8.62 6.24 13.56
N GLU A 125 -8.73 6.61 14.83
CA GLU A 125 -7.74 7.48 15.50
C GLU A 125 -6.39 6.75 15.70
N ASP A 126 -6.42 5.45 16.04
CA ASP A 126 -5.21 4.64 16.12
C ASP A 126 -4.55 4.49 14.74
N ALA A 127 -5.36 4.34 13.68
CA ALA A 127 -4.85 4.32 12.31
C ALA A 127 -4.15 5.64 11.94
N LEU A 128 -4.74 6.81 12.28
CA LEU A 128 -4.11 8.11 12.05
C LEU A 128 -2.75 8.21 12.75
N THR A 129 -2.65 7.71 13.99
CA THR A 129 -1.38 7.69 14.74
C THR A 129 -0.29 6.90 14.03
N LEU A 130 -0.66 5.74 13.44
CA LEU A 130 0.31 4.90 12.70
C LEU A 130 0.72 5.53 11.36
N TYR A 131 -0.20 6.19 10.65
CA TYR A 131 0.14 6.93 9.44
C TYR A 131 1.05 8.12 9.76
N ASP A 132 0.86 8.82 10.87
CA ASP A 132 1.75 9.88 11.31
C ASP A 132 3.16 9.35 11.56
N LEU A 133 3.30 8.24 12.29
CA LEU A 133 4.60 7.59 12.50
C LEU A 133 5.27 7.18 11.18
N ALA A 134 4.50 6.62 10.26
CA ALA A 134 5.01 6.24 8.94
C ALA A 134 5.49 7.49 8.16
N LEU A 135 4.77 8.60 8.23
CA LEU A 135 5.12 9.86 7.56
C LEU A 135 6.26 10.61 8.25
N GLU A 136 6.50 10.42 9.54
CA GLU A 136 7.73 10.89 10.20
C GLU A 136 8.98 10.21 9.64
N LEU A 137 8.86 8.90 9.30
CA LEU A 137 9.94 8.10 8.73
C LEU A 137 10.11 8.33 7.22
N ASP A 138 9.01 8.36 6.47
CA ASP A 138 8.98 8.62 5.02
C ASP A 138 7.84 9.60 4.69
N LYS A 139 8.20 10.89 4.60
CA LYS A 139 7.27 11.98 4.27
C LYS A 139 6.65 11.88 2.87
N THR A 140 7.21 11.02 2.02
CA THR A 140 6.79 10.84 0.63
C THR A 140 6.03 9.55 0.39
N ASN A 141 5.76 8.79 1.43
CA ASN A 141 4.98 7.56 1.33
C ASN A 141 3.53 7.86 0.90
N VAL A 142 3.24 7.57 -0.36
CA VAL A 142 1.95 7.90 -0.98
C VAL A 142 0.80 7.13 -0.33
N ASP A 143 1.02 5.88 0.09
CA ASP A 143 -0.01 5.07 0.72
C ASP A 143 -0.36 5.62 2.10
N ALA A 144 0.63 6.01 2.91
CA ALA A 144 0.39 6.68 4.18
C ALA A 144 -0.36 8.01 4.02
N LEU A 145 0.08 8.87 3.08
CA LEU A 145 -0.57 10.16 2.78
C LEU A 145 -2.02 9.97 2.34
N MET A 146 -2.28 9.04 1.43
CA MET A 146 -3.64 8.78 0.94
C MET A 146 -4.54 8.21 2.03
N ASN A 147 -4.06 7.25 2.81
CA ASN A 147 -4.86 6.64 3.86
C ASN A 147 -5.10 7.62 5.02
N MET A 148 -4.11 8.45 5.39
CA MET A 148 -4.30 9.58 6.32
C MET A 148 -5.44 10.49 5.85
N ALA A 149 -5.37 10.98 4.61
CA ALA A 149 -6.37 11.91 4.07
C ALA A 149 -7.77 11.29 3.97
N VAL A 150 -7.87 10.04 3.54
CA VAL A 150 -9.15 9.31 3.45
C VAL A 150 -9.75 9.07 4.83
N THR A 151 -8.93 8.69 5.81
CA THR A 151 -9.38 8.47 7.21
C THR A 151 -9.86 9.79 7.84
N LEU A 152 -9.12 10.87 7.67
CA LEU A 152 -9.55 12.21 8.11
C LEU A 152 -10.87 12.62 7.45
N SER A 153 -11.03 12.36 6.15
CA SER A 153 -12.28 12.66 5.43
C SER A 153 -13.45 11.79 5.93
N TYR A 154 -13.19 10.53 6.29
CA TYR A 154 -14.20 9.66 6.91
C TYR A 154 -14.66 10.18 8.28
N LEU A 155 -13.74 10.73 9.07
CA LEU A 155 -14.00 11.38 10.35
C LEU A 155 -14.57 12.81 10.20
N GLU A 156 -14.95 13.21 8.99
CA GLU A 156 -15.47 14.56 8.64
C GLU A 156 -14.46 15.70 8.90
N ARG A 157 -13.19 15.39 9.16
CA ARG A 157 -12.08 16.33 9.32
C ARG A 157 -11.54 16.79 7.95
N TYR A 158 -12.47 17.26 7.09
CA TYR A 158 -12.19 17.55 5.67
C TYR A 158 -11.10 18.60 5.48
N GLN A 159 -11.08 19.65 6.33
CA GLN A 159 -10.06 20.70 6.20
C GLN A 159 -8.64 20.16 6.44
N GLU A 160 -8.50 19.18 7.34
CA GLU A 160 -7.21 18.56 7.66
C GLU A 160 -6.77 17.56 6.59
N SER A 161 -7.70 16.94 5.86
CA SER A 161 -7.37 15.97 4.82
C SER A 161 -6.76 16.59 3.55
N ILE A 162 -7.12 17.84 3.23
CA ILE A 162 -6.76 18.53 1.99
C ILE A 162 -5.23 18.63 1.74
N PRO A 163 -4.40 19.04 2.74
CA PRO A 163 -2.95 19.11 2.55
C PRO A 163 -2.30 17.78 2.18
N TYR A 164 -2.80 16.67 2.69
CA TYR A 164 -2.28 15.34 2.37
C TYR A 164 -2.59 14.96 0.90
N TYR A 165 -3.81 15.24 0.42
CA TYR A 165 -4.12 15.07 -1.01
C TYR A 165 -3.25 15.95 -1.90
N ASP A 166 -2.97 17.21 -1.50
CA ASP A 166 -2.08 18.10 -2.21
C ASP A 166 -0.65 17.54 -2.30
N THR A 167 -0.16 16.95 -1.21
CA THR A 167 1.16 16.30 -1.18
C THR A 167 1.20 15.10 -2.12
N VAL A 168 0.17 14.27 -2.11
CA VAL A 168 0.06 13.15 -3.08
C VAL A 168 0.10 13.65 -4.52
N GLN A 169 -0.63 14.72 -4.85
CA GLN A 169 -0.61 15.32 -6.19
C GLN A 169 0.74 15.94 -6.57
N GLN A 170 1.55 16.39 -5.59
CA GLN A 170 2.93 16.82 -5.86
C GLN A 170 3.84 15.67 -6.23
N ILE A 171 3.69 14.52 -5.55
CA ILE A 171 4.52 13.33 -5.76
C ILE A 171 4.07 12.60 -7.03
N MET A 172 2.74 12.47 -7.21
CA MET A 172 2.11 11.73 -8.30
C MET A 172 1.02 12.60 -8.96
N PRO A 173 1.38 13.50 -9.90
CA PRO A 173 0.42 14.43 -10.53
C PRO A 173 -0.77 13.73 -11.21
N ASP A 174 -0.54 12.54 -11.78
CA ASP A 174 -1.55 11.78 -12.51
C ASP A 174 -2.41 10.87 -11.60
N PHE A 175 -2.24 10.94 -10.27
CA PHE A 175 -2.99 10.11 -9.34
C PHE A 175 -4.41 10.67 -9.13
N SER A 176 -5.30 10.37 -10.07
CA SER A 176 -6.66 10.91 -10.16
C SER A 176 -7.49 10.70 -8.88
N ARG A 177 -7.25 9.61 -8.12
CA ARG A 177 -7.97 9.34 -6.87
C ARG A 177 -7.79 10.47 -5.85
N ALA A 178 -6.58 11.02 -5.70
CA ALA A 178 -6.34 12.15 -4.80
C ALA A 178 -7.16 13.39 -5.19
N SER A 179 -7.24 13.71 -6.49
CA SER A 179 -8.04 14.80 -7.02
C SER A 179 -9.54 14.63 -6.73
N ILE A 180 -10.05 13.41 -6.93
CA ILE A 180 -11.46 13.09 -6.71
C ILE A 180 -11.81 13.21 -5.23
N GLU A 181 -11.03 12.61 -4.34
CA GLU A 181 -11.32 12.63 -2.90
C GLU A 181 -11.18 14.06 -2.33
N LYS A 182 -10.17 14.82 -2.76
CA LYS A 182 -10.02 16.23 -2.40
C LYS A 182 -11.22 17.07 -2.86
N SER A 183 -11.72 16.87 -4.08
CA SER A 183 -12.91 17.53 -4.58
C SER A 183 -14.13 17.24 -3.71
N LYS A 184 -14.30 15.97 -3.28
CA LYS A 184 -15.37 15.59 -2.36
C LYS A 184 -15.24 16.31 -1.01
N ALA A 185 -14.01 16.40 -0.47
CA ALA A 185 -13.76 17.11 0.79
C ALA A 185 -14.14 18.60 0.68
N PHE A 186 -13.76 19.28 -0.41
CA PHE A 186 -14.16 20.67 -0.64
C PHE A 186 -15.68 20.84 -0.77
N LYS A 187 -16.39 19.94 -1.46
CA LYS A 187 -17.86 19.95 -1.53
C LYS A 187 -18.49 19.85 -0.14
N LYS A 188 -17.98 18.96 0.71
CA LYS A 188 -18.45 18.83 2.09
C LYS A 188 -18.23 20.08 2.93
N LEU A 189 -17.21 20.88 2.61
CA LEU A 189 -16.93 22.18 3.21
C LEU A 189 -17.75 23.34 2.58
N GLY A 190 -18.62 23.08 1.59
CA GLY A 190 -19.37 24.11 0.87
C GLY A 190 -18.50 24.99 -0.04
N ARG A 191 -17.30 24.52 -0.40
CA ARG A 191 -16.31 25.25 -1.23
C ARG A 191 -16.35 24.77 -2.67
N GLU A 192 -17.45 25.07 -3.37
CA GLU A 192 -17.73 24.52 -4.72
C GLU A 192 -16.67 24.92 -5.75
N ASP A 193 -16.16 26.17 -5.75
CA ASP A 193 -15.11 26.61 -6.68
C ASP A 193 -13.81 25.84 -6.46
N ASP A 194 -13.44 25.58 -5.19
CA ASP A 194 -12.26 24.79 -4.86
C ASP A 194 -12.46 23.32 -5.24
N ALA A 195 -13.67 22.80 -5.05
CA ALA A 195 -14.02 21.45 -5.46
C ALA A 195 -13.89 21.26 -6.98
N PHE A 196 -14.33 22.24 -7.77
CA PHE A 196 -14.16 22.23 -9.21
C PHE A 196 -12.68 22.23 -9.62
N LEU A 197 -11.88 23.14 -9.06
CA LEU A 197 -10.44 23.20 -9.33
C LEU A 197 -9.70 21.92 -8.88
N ALA A 198 -10.07 21.36 -7.71
CA ALA A 198 -9.52 20.11 -7.23
C ALA A 198 -9.81 18.94 -8.18
N ALA A 199 -11.01 18.87 -8.75
CA ALA A 199 -11.39 17.85 -9.73
C ALA A 199 -10.54 17.94 -11.02
N GLN A 200 -10.00 19.12 -11.34
CA GLN A 200 -9.07 19.36 -12.46
C GLN A 200 -7.60 19.09 -12.07
N GLY A 201 -7.33 18.56 -10.88
CA GLY A 201 -5.98 18.32 -10.41
C GLY A 201 -5.26 19.55 -9.86
N VAL A 202 -5.95 20.68 -9.67
CA VAL A 202 -5.34 21.91 -9.15
C VAL A 202 -5.11 21.78 -7.63
N ARG A 203 -3.88 22.08 -7.18
CA ARG A 203 -3.55 22.08 -5.74
C ARG A 203 -4.11 23.34 -5.06
N LEU A 204 -4.32 23.27 -3.76
CA LEU A 204 -4.89 24.38 -2.98
C LEU A 204 -4.11 25.70 -3.18
N LYS A 205 -2.78 25.65 -3.07
CA LYS A 205 -1.91 26.81 -3.26
C LYS A 205 -2.07 27.46 -4.64
N ASP A 206 -2.16 26.63 -5.68
CA ASP A 206 -2.31 27.11 -7.06
C ASP A 206 -3.73 27.64 -7.29
N ALA A 207 -4.75 27.05 -6.65
CA ALA A 207 -6.13 27.54 -6.67
C ALA A 207 -6.28 28.93 -6.00
N GLU A 208 -5.60 29.16 -4.88
CA GLU A 208 -5.57 30.45 -4.21
C GLU A 208 -4.94 31.53 -5.09
N LEU A 209 -3.82 31.20 -5.77
CA LEU A 209 -3.18 32.10 -6.72
C LEU A 209 -4.09 32.47 -7.89
N LEU A 210 -4.72 31.48 -8.52
CA LEU A 210 -5.69 31.68 -9.62
C LEU A 210 -6.85 32.60 -9.20
N LYS A 211 -7.37 32.43 -7.98
CA LYS A 211 -8.46 33.26 -7.45
C LYS A 211 -8.00 34.68 -7.20
N LYS A 212 -6.77 34.89 -6.75
CA LYS A 212 -6.18 36.22 -6.54
C LYS A 212 -6.04 36.94 -7.89
N ASP A 213 -5.45 36.30 -8.88
CA ASP A 213 -5.27 36.87 -10.23
C ASP A 213 -6.62 37.22 -10.89
N ALA A 214 -7.64 36.35 -10.72
CA ALA A 214 -8.97 36.62 -11.24
C ALA A 214 -9.64 37.83 -10.57
N LYS A 215 -9.40 38.08 -9.27
CA LYS A 215 -9.89 39.27 -8.59
C LYS A 215 -9.17 40.53 -9.06
N GLU A 216 -7.85 40.50 -9.16
CA GLU A 216 -7.02 41.61 -9.62
C GLU A 216 -7.39 42.01 -11.06
N ASN A 217 -7.59 41.05 -11.95
CA ASN A 217 -8.03 41.30 -13.32
C ASN A 217 -9.46 41.87 -13.41
N LYS A 218 -10.39 41.48 -12.53
CA LYS A 218 -11.72 42.11 -12.45
C LYS A 218 -11.67 43.57 -12.03
N TYR A 219 -10.76 43.93 -11.12
CA TYR A 219 -10.59 45.30 -10.70
C TYR A 219 -9.98 46.18 -11.83
N SER A 220 -9.06 45.64 -12.61
CA SER A 220 -8.43 46.35 -13.72
C SER A 220 -9.42 46.65 -14.88
N VAL A 221 -10.38 45.74 -15.13
CA VAL A 221 -11.41 45.90 -16.17
C VAL A 221 -12.54 46.87 -15.76
N GLN A 222 -12.80 47.04 -14.46
CA GLN A 222 -13.81 47.96 -13.94
C GLN A 222 -13.32 49.42 -13.83
N HIS A 223 -12.01 49.66 -13.97
CA HIS A 223 -11.40 50.99 -13.84
C HIS A 223 -10.63 51.43 -15.08
N ALA A 224 -10.82 50.73 -16.23
CA ALA A 224 -10.37 51.10 -17.57
C ALA A 224 -11.57 51.57 -18.42
#